data_6c068600cec6d105e8e30f376ac9ce9a
#
_entry.id   6c068600cec6d105e8e30f376ac9ce9a
#
_cell.length_a   1.000
_cell.length_b   1.000
_cell.length_c   1.000
_cell.angle_alpha   90.00
_cell.angle_beta   90.00
_cell.angle_gamma   90.00
#
_symmetry.space_group_name_H-M   'P 1'
#
loop_
_entity.id
_entity.type
_entity.pdbx_description
1 polymer ?
#
loop_
_entity_poly.entity_id
_entity_poly.type
_entity_poly.pdbx_seq_one_letter_code
_entity_poly.pdbx_strand_id
1 'polypeptide(L)'
;MDKNYIARMREKVGHEGMIFVSAYGVLWNDTHDAILLEKRWDSDVGWGFPGGYLEYGDSPMQAVVREFKEETNLDVEVIRVLGISANVTEKNSWGDAQETVGIGFEVKKIGGCMQKDGTETLDLQFVPVSPEPKMFVPQAQDTMHRILTENELSDKPWLREPDV
;
A
#
# COMPACT_ATOMS: atom_id res chain seq x y z
N MET A 1 0.23 22.85 8.44
CA MET A 1 -0.15 21.62 7.74
C MET A 1 -1.48 21.14 8.30
N ASP A 2 -2.47 20.98 7.45
CA ASP A 2 -3.70 20.34 7.90
C ASP A 2 -3.41 18.89 8.24
N LYS A 3 -3.91 18.45 9.40
CA LYS A 3 -3.77 17.06 9.84
C LYS A 3 -4.53 16.15 8.88
N ASN A 4 -3.95 15.02 8.51
CA ASN A 4 -4.65 14.00 7.73
C ASN A 4 -5.89 13.47 8.47
N TYR A 5 -6.76 12.75 7.76
CA TYR A 5 -8.03 12.25 8.30
C TYR A 5 -7.84 11.43 9.58
N ILE A 6 -6.87 10.51 9.60
CA ILE A 6 -6.61 9.63 10.75
C ILE A 6 -6.19 10.42 11.99
N ALA A 7 -5.29 11.39 11.83
CA ALA A 7 -4.86 12.23 12.94
C ALA A 7 -6.03 13.03 13.54
N ARG A 8 -6.94 13.55 12.68
CA ARG A 8 -8.15 14.23 13.13
C ARG A 8 -9.13 13.30 13.85
N MET A 9 -9.26 12.03 13.39
CA MET A 9 -10.11 11.05 14.05
C MET A 9 -9.56 10.65 15.42
N ARG A 10 -8.25 10.38 15.52
CA ARG A 10 -7.59 10.05 16.79
C ARG A 10 -7.80 11.13 17.86
N GLU A 11 -7.76 12.39 17.47
CA GLU A 11 -8.05 13.50 18.40
C GLU A 11 -9.45 13.47 18.98
N LYS A 12 -10.41 12.90 18.24
CA LYS A 12 -11.82 12.84 18.68
C LYS A 12 -12.15 11.59 19.47
N VAL A 13 -11.58 10.44 19.09
CA VAL A 13 -11.96 9.13 19.65
C VAL A 13 -10.86 8.51 20.52
N GLY A 14 -9.68 9.11 20.59
CA GLY A 14 -8.55 8.57 21.34
C GLY A 14 -7.99 7.30 20.69
N HIS A 15 -7.76 6.26 21.48
CA HIS A 15 -7.20 4.98 21.05
C HIS A 15 -8.24 3.88 20.85
N GLU A 16 -9.52 4.25 20.74
CA GLU A 16 -10.58 3.30 20.43
C GLU A 16 -10.36 2.62 19.07
N GLY A 17 -10.85 1.38 18.94
CA GLY A 17 -10.75 0.63 17.69
C GLY A 17 -11.43 1.35 16.52
N MET A 18 -10.68 1.59 15.46
CA MET A 18 -11.17 2.25 14.25
C MET A 18 -10.95 1.35 13.03
N ILE A 19 -11.89 1.45 12.09
CA ILE A 19 -11.77 0.79 10.79
C ILE A 19 -11.31 1.82 9.77
N PHE A 20 -10.18 1.54 9.14
CA PHE A 20 -9.62 2.37 8.07
C PHE A 20 -9.61 1.62 6.74
N VAL A 21 -9.73 2.37 5.66
CA VAL A 21 -9.55 1.86 4.31
C VAL A 21 -8.24 2.39 3.76
N SER A 22 -7.43 1.51 3.18
CA SER A 22 -6.19 1.86 2.48
C SER A 22 -6.23 1.38 1.03
N ALA A 23 -5.47 2.05 0.20
CA ALA A 23 -5.25 1.65 -1.19
C ALA A 23 -3.76 1.61 -1.48
N TYR A 24 -3.29 0.57 -2.16
CA TYR A 24 -1.89 0.44 -2.59
C TYR A 24 -1.82 -0.01 -4.04
N GLY A 25 -0.71 0.30 -4.69
CA GLY A 25 -0.51 0.00 -6.10
C GLY A 25 0.68 -0.91 -6.36
N VAL A 26 0.53 -1.80 -7.32
CA VAL A 26 1.56 -2.66 -7.85
C VAL A 26 1.92 -2.16 -9.23
N LEU A 27 3.13 -1.62 -9.35
CA LEU A 27 3.69 -1.15 -10.60
C LEU A 27 4.85 -2.06 -11.02
N TRP A 28 4.64 -2.80 -12.09
CA TRP A 28 5.69 -3.61 -12.70
C TRP A 28 6.64 -2.75 -13.55
N ASN A 29 7.89 -3.18 -13.65
CA ASN A 29 8.79 -2.68 -14.69
C ASN A 29 8.40 -3.24 -16.07
N ASP A 30 9.05 -2.73 -17.13
CA ASP A 30 8.72 -3.10 -18.50
C ASP A 30 8.97 -4.60 -18.81
N THR A 31 9.86 -5.25 -18.08
CA THR A 31 10.20 -6.67 -18.24
C THR A 31 9.39 -7.60 -17.34
N HIS A 32 8.54 -7.08 -16.46
CA HIS A 32 7.73 -7.84 -15.50
C HIS A 32 8.56 -8.77 -14.58
N ASP A 33 9.80 -8.37 -14.28
CA ASP A 33 10.67 -9.10 -13.36
C ASP A 33 11.00 -8.34 -12.08
N ALA A 34 10.47 -7.11 -11.94
CA ALA A 34 10.62 -6.28 -10.77
C ALA A 34 9.37 -5.43 -10.52
N ILE A 35 9.09 -5.16 -9.25
CA ILE A 35 7.97 -4.31 -8.78
C ILE A 35 8.55 -3.08 -8.10
N LEU A 36 7.92 -1.92 -8.32
CA LEU A 36 8.26 -0.69 -7.60
C LEU A 36 7.86 -0.83 -6.14
N LEU A 37 8.85 -0.77 -5.26
CA LEU A 37 8.67 -0.86 -3.81
C LEU A 37 9.39 0.31 -3.13
N GLU A 38 8.92 0.64 -1.95
CA GLU A 38 9.49 1.69 -1.10
C GLU A 38 9.98 1.15 0.25
N LYS A 39 10.95 1.85 0.83
CA LYS A 39 11.30 1.70 2.25
C LYS A 39 10.70 2.85 3.03
N ARG A 40 9.89 2.50 3.99
CA ARG A 40 9.22 3.47 4.85
C ARG A 40 10.13 3.91 6.00
N TRP A 41 9.96 5.15 6.45
CA TRP A 41 10.70 5.70 7.59
C TRP A 41 10.41 4.99 8.92
N ASP A 42 9.22 4.39 9.05
CA ASP A 42 8.74 3.70 10.24
C ASP A 42 9.05 2.19 10.25
N SER A 43 9.86 1.72 9.31
CA SER A 43 10.26 0.32 9.21
C SER A 43 11.75 0.17 8.87
N ASP A 44 12.49 -0.47 9.76
CA ASP A 44 13.91 -0.79 9.54
C ASP A 44 14.11 -2.01 8.64
N VAL A 45 13.05 -2.77 8.34
CA VAL A 45 13.15 -4.06 7.65
C VAL A 45 12.08 -4.21 6.58
N GLY A 46 12.52 -4.58 5.38
CA GLY A 46 11.64 -4.94 4.29
C GLY A 46 11.15 -3.77 3.46
N TRP A 47 10.29 -4.12 2.52
CA TRP A 47 9.74 -3.24 1.50
C TRP A 47 8.24 -3.08 1.69
N GLY A 48 7.68 -1.97 1.23
CA GLY A 48 6.26 -1.70 1.14
C GLY A 48 5.83 -1.45 -0.30
N PHE A 49 4.54 -1.62 -0.58
CA PHE A 49 3.95 -1.10 -1.79
C PHE A 49 3.64 0.37 -1.59
N PRO A 50 3.88 1.25 -2.58
CA PRO A 50 3.41 2.61 -2.52
C PRO A 50 1.89 2.66 -2.33
N GLY A 51 1.44 3.49 -1.38
CA GLY A 51 0.04 3.60 -1.03
C GLY A 51 -0.20 4.01 0.42
N GLY A 52 -1.44 4.34 0.73
CA GLY A 52 -1.80 4.84 2.04
C GLY A 52 -3.29 4.79 2.32
N TYR A 53 -3.68 5.48 3.35
CA TYR A 53 -5.08 5.55 3.77
C TYR A 53 -5.87 6.54 2.92
N LEU A 54 -7.17 6.23 2.75
CA LEU A 54 -8.07 7.16 2.09
C LEU A 54 -8.26 8.43 2.92
N GLU A 55 -8.25 9.56 2.27
CA GLU A 55 -8.78 10.80 2.83
C GLU A 55 -10.30 10.86 2.64
N TYR A 56 -10.96 11.63 3.50
CA TYR A 56 -12.42 11.78 3.41
C TYR A 56 -12.84 12.40 2.09
N GLY A 57 -13.59 11.64 1.31
CA GLY A 57 -14.05 12.01 -0.03
C GLY A 57 -13.30 11.33 -1.17
N ASP A 58 -12.17 10.67 -0.91
CA ASP A 58 -11.47 9.89 -1.91
C ASP A 58 -12.21 8.59 -2.25
N SER A 59 -12.23 8.24 -3.51
CA SER A 59 -12.41 6.84 -3.91
C SER A 59 -11.08 6.08 -3.74
N PRO A 60 -11.08 4.74 -3.58
CA PRO A 60 -9.84 3.96 -3.51
C PRO A 60 -8.90 4.17 -4.70
N MET A 61 -9.45 4.36 -5.90
CA MET A 61 -8.65 4.65 -7.10
C MET A 61 -8.00 6.03 -7.06
N GLN A 62 -8.70 7.04 -6.52
CA GLN A 62 -8.12 8.37 -6.34
C GLN A 62 -7.02 8.35 -5.28
N ALA A 63 -7.24 7.61 -4.19
CA ALA A 63 -6.24 7.48 -3.13
C ALA A 63 -4.93 6.88 -3.65
N VAL A 64 -4.97 5.75 -4.36
CA VAL A 64 -3.74 5.12 -4.86
C VAL A 64 -3.00 6.02 -5.85
N VAL A 65 -3.71 6.75 -6.71
CA VAL A 65 -3.08 7.69 -7.66
C VAL A 65 -2.43 8.86 -6.92
N ARG A 66 -3.09 9.41 -5.89
CA ARG A 66 -2.56 10.48 -5.05
C ARG A 66 -1.31 10.03 -4.30
N GLU A 67 -1.36 8.88 -3.63
CA GLU A 67 -0.23 8.32 -2.88
C GLU A 67 0.97 8.05 -3.79
N PHE A 68 0.76 7.45 -4.97
CA PHE A 68 1.83 7.28 -5.95
C PHE A 68 2.49 8.60 -6.32
N LYS A 69 1.69 9.66 -6.51
CA LYS A 69 2.23 10.99 -6.81
C LYS A 69 3.03 11.57 -5.64
N GLU A 70 2.53 11.43 -4.43
CA GLU A 70 3.15 11.96 -3.22
C GLU A 70 4.45 11.21 -2.89
N GLU A 71 4.44 9.88 -2.88
CA GLU A 71 5.57 9.06 -2.44
C GLU A 71 6.63 8.83 -3.52
N THR A 72 6.22 8.79 -4.80
CA THR A 72 7.10 8.37 -5.90
C THR A 72 7.32 9.41 -6.98
N ASN A 73 6.52 10.50 -6.97
CA ASN A 73 6.43 11.51 -8.03
C ASN A 73 6.05 10.95 -9.42
N LEU A 74 5.54 9.72 -9.48
CA LEU A 74 5.02 9.14 -10.71
C LEU A 74 3.53 9.48 -10.91
N ASP A 75 3.16 9.66 -12.16
CA ASP A 75 1.77 9.72 -12.58
C ASP A 75 1.38 8.31 -13.05
N VAL A 76 0.33 7.74 -12.43
CA VAL A 76 -0.13 6.37 -12.72
C VAL A 76 -1.61 6.36 -13.04
N GLU A 77 -2.03 5.35 -13.79
CA GLU A 77 -3.45 5.00 -13.94
C GLU A 77 -3.72 3.59 -13.44
N VAL A 78 -4.90 3.39 -12.88
CA VAL A 78 -5.36 2.09 -12.38
C VAL A 78 -5.76 1.21 -13.56
N ILE A 79 -5.24 -0.01 -13.61
CA ILE A 79 -5.57 -1.02 -14.62
C ILE A 79 -6.70 -1.92 -14.13
N ARG A 80 -6.55 -2.47 -12.91
CA ARG A 80 -7.54 -3.39 -12.31
C ARG A 80 -7.36 -3.48 -10.80
N VAL A 81 -8.39 -3.99 -10.13
CA VAL A 81 -8.30 -4.43 -8.75
C VAL A 81 -7.58 -5.77 -8.70
N LEU A 82 -6.58 -5.89 -7.84
CA LEU A 82 -5.89 -7.16 -7.57
C LEU A 82 -6.60 -7.94 -6.48
N GLY A 83 -7.00 -7.29 -5.40
CA GLY A 83 -7.69 -7.94 -4.31
C GLY A 83 -8.03 -7.01 -3.15
N ILE A 84 -8.74 -7.58 -2.19
CA ILE A 84 -9.14 -6.91 -0.96
C ILE A 84 -8.67 -7.77 0.20
N SER A 85 -8.07 -7.15 1.20
CA SER A 85 -7.62 -7.80 2.44
C SER A 85 -8.13 -7.04 3.65
N ALA A 86 -8.35 -7.74 4.75
CA ALA A 86 -8.60 -7.14 6.05
C ALA A 86 -7.51 -7.56 7.03
N ASN A 87 -7.08 -6.63 7.87
CA ASN A 87 -6.10 -6.88 8.92
C ASN A 87 -6.52 -6.19 10.19
N VAL A 88 -6.42 -6.91 11.29
CA VAL A 88 -6.66 -6.37 12.63
C VAL A 88 -5.32 -6.19 13.34
N THR A 89 -5.11 -5.02 13.89
CA THR A 89 -3.97 -4.69 14.73
C THR A 89 -4.48 -4.25 16.09
N GLU A 90 -4.25 -5.05 17.13
CA GLU A 90 -4.70 -4.74 18.49
C GLU A 90 -4.05 -3.47 19.04
N LYS A 91 -2.82 -3.22 18.67
CA LYS A 91 -2.08 -2.03 19.09
C LYS A 91 -0.97 -1.70 18.07
N ASN A 92 -1.16 -0.62 17.33
CA ASN A 92 -0.13 -0.12 16.42
C ASN A 92 0.96 0.67 17.17
N SER A 93 1.95 1.20 16.46
CA SER A 93 3.04 2.00 17.03
C SER A 93 2.58 3.27 17.75
N TRP A 94 1.36 3.74 17.49
CA TRP A 94 0.73 4.90 18.12
C TRP A 94 -0.16 4.52 19.31
N GLY A 95 -0.32 3.21 19.58
CA GLY A 95 -1.14 2.68 20.66
C GLY A 95 -2.62 2.51 20.32
N ASP A 96 -2.99 2.65 19.05
CA ASP A 96 -4.37 2.52 18.59
C ASP A 96 -4.71 1.07 18.24
N ALA A 97 -5.90 0.61 18.59
CA ALA A 97 -6.51 -0.55 17.98
C ALA A 97 -7.05 -0.15 16.59
N GLN A 98 -6.77 -0.97 15.59
CA GLN A 98 -7.18 -0.62 14.23
C GLN A 98 -7.48 -1.87 13.41
N GLU A 99 -8.53 -1.78 12.59
CA GLU A 99 -8.75 -2.69 11.49
C GLU A 99 -8.49 -1.94 10.17
N THR A 100 -7.75 -2.56 9.26
CA THR A 100 -7.47 -1.97 7.95
C THR A 100 -8.04 -2.86 6.86
N VAL A 101 -8.91 -2.29 6.05
CA VAL A 101 -9.35 -2.89 4.79
C VAL A 101 -8.45 -2.34 3.68
N GLY A 102 -7.59 -3.20 3.14
CA GLY A 102 -6.64 -2.85 2.09
C GLY A 102 -7.16 -3.25 0.71
N ILE A 103 -7.13 -2.32 -0.24
CA ILE A 103 -7.51 -2.54 -1.62
C ILE A 103 -6.27 -2.42 -2.50
N GLY A 104 -5.87 -3.54 -3.11
CA GLY A 104 -4.72 -3.61 -4.02
C GLY A 104 -5.12 -3.36 -5.47
N PHE A 105 -4.35 -2.55 -6.15
CA PHE A 105 -4.53 -2.24 -7.56
C PHE A 105 -3.27 -2.56 -8.36
N GLU A 106 -3.44 -3.08 -9.56
CA GLU A 106 -2.41 -2.99 -10.58
C GLU A 106 -2.49 -1.62 -11.23
N VAL A 107 -1.35 -0.97 -11.32
CA VAL A 107 -1.24 0.36 -11.92
C VAL A 107 -0.18 0.37 -13.02
N LYS A 108 -0.30 1.29 -13.97
CA LYS A 108 0.75 1.55 -14.96
C LYS A 108 1.19 3.01 -14.90
N LYS A 109 2.45 3.24 -15.15
CA LYS A 109 3.01 4.58 -15.28
C LYS A 109 2.51 5.24 -16.56
N ILE A 110 2.02 6.47 -16.43
CA ILE A 110 1.61 7.32 -17.55
C ILE A 110 2.44 8.61 -17.65
N GLY A 111 3.24 8.92 -16.62
CA GLY A 111 4.09 10.12 -16.60
C GLY A 111 4.95 10.22 -15.34
N GLY A 112 5.55 11.39 -15.16
CA GLY A 112 6.40 11.68 -14.01
C GLY A 112 7.81 11.09 -14.08
N CYS A 113 8.67 11.57 -13.18
CA CYS A 113 10.02 11.06 -12.98
C CYS A 113 10.11 10.53 -11.55
N MET A 114 10.55 9.29 -11.40
CA MET A 114 10.67 8.64 -10.10
C MET A 114 11.56 9.46 -9.16
N GLN A 115 10.99 9.86 -8.05
CA GLN A 115 11.65 10.63 -7.00
C GLN A 115 10.95 10.36 -5.69
N LYS A 116 11.68 9.87 -4.69
CA LYS A 116 11.14 9.70 -3.34
C LYS A 116 10.85 11.06 -2.68
N ASP A 117 9.85 11.11 -1.83
CA ASP A 117 9.51 12.32 -1.09
C ASP A 117 10.57 12.70 -0.04
N GLY A 118 11.30 11.70 0.49
CA GLY A 118 12.40 11.87 1.45
C GLY A 118 11.95 12.09 2.90
N THR A 119 10.66 12.06 3.17
CA THR A 119 10.10 12.20 4.52
C THR A 119 9.47 10.90 5.00
N GLU A 120 8.55 10.33 4.23
CA GLU A 120 7.89 9.06 4.51
C GLU A 120 8.54 7.91 3.76
N THR A 121 9.04 8.17 2.55
CA THR A 121 9.75 7.21 1.69
C THR A 121 11.26 7.45 1.74
N LEU A 122 11.99 6.56 2.42
CA LEU A 122 13.46 6.66 2.55
C LEU A 122 14.21 6.14 1.33
N ASP A 123 13.65 5.12 0.67
CA ASP A 123 14.22 4.54 -0.55
C ASP A 123 13.10 4.08 -1.47
N LEU A 124 13.35 4.12 -2.77
CA LEU A 124 12.36 3.80 -3.80
C LEU A 124 13.06 3.17 -4.99
N GLN A 125 12.71 1.92 -5.31
CA GLN A 125 13.33 1.23 -6.44
C GLN A 125 12.46 0.09 -6.98
N PHE A 126 12.71 -0.30 -8.23
CA PHE A 126 12.21 -1.55 -8.77
C PHE A 126 13.01 -2.71 -8.17
N VAL A 127 12.37 -3.49 -7.31
CA VAL A 127 12.96 -4.63 -6.62
C VAL A 127 12.65 -5.90 -7.40
N PRO A 128 13.66 -6.70 -7.77
CA PRO A 128 13.44 -7.99 -8.42
C PRO A 128 12.53 -8.89 -7.60
N VAL A 129 11.64 -9.62 -8.28
CA VAL A 129 10.67 -10.50 -7.60
C VAL A 129 11.19 -11.93 -7.41
N SER A 130 12.36 -12.25 -7.93
CA SER A 130 13.03 -13.53 -7.74
C SER A 130 14.47 -13.31 -7.24
N PRO A 131 14.82 -13.71 -6.01
CA PRO A 131 13.91 -14.29 -5.00
C PRO A 131 12.84 -13.30 -4.52
N GLU A 132 11.74 -13.83 -3.99
CA GLU A 132 10.64 -12.99 -3.44
C GLU A 132 11.19 -12.00 -2.41
N PRO A 133 10.93 -10.68 -2.58
CA PRO A 133 11.46 -9.67 -1.68
C PRO A 133 10.82 -9.76 -0.30
N LYS A 134 11.62 -9.45 0.72
CA LYS A 134 11.12 -9.36 2.09
C LYS A 134 10.32 -8.08 2.26
N MET A 135 9.06 -8.22 2.61
CA MET A 135 8.17 -7.10 2.90
C MET A 135 8.23 -6.70 4.38
N PHE A 136 7.82 -5.47 4.69
CA PHE A 136 7.96 -4.87 6.02
C PHE A 136 6.97 -5.42 7.07
N VAL A 137 5.82 -5.96 6.62
CA VAL A 137 4.83 -6.60 7.48
C VAL A 137 4.35 -7.91 6.88
N PRO A 138 3.87 -8.87 7.71
CA PRO A 138 3.39 -10.17 7.23
C PRO A 138 2.29 -10.06 6.17
N GLN A 139 1.40 -9.09 6.30
CA GLN A 139 0.28 -8.87 5.37
C GLN A 139 0.77 -8.43 3.99
N ALA A 140 1.79 -7.57 3.94
CA ALA A 140 2.42 -7.19 2.67
C ALA A 140 3.18 -8.36 2.05
N GLN A 141 3.79 -9.23 2.88
CA GLN A 141 4.46 -10.45 2.42
C GLN A 141 3.47 -11.42 1.78
N ASP A 142 2.33 -11.66 2.43
CA ASP A 142 1.27 -12.49 1.86
C ASP A 142 0.71 -11.90 0.55
N THR A 143 0.53 -10.59 0.50
CA THR A 143 0.14 -9.89 -0.72
C THR A 143 1.16 -10.08 -1.84
N MET A 144 2.46 -9.90 -1.55
CA MET A 144 3.53 -10.14 -2.51
C MET A 144 3.50 -11.58 -3.03
N HIS A 145 3.39 -12.55 -2.13
CA HIS A 145 3.29 -13.96 -2.48
C HIS A 145 2.11 -14.25 -3.41
N ARG A 146 0.93 -13.67 -3.14
CA ARG A 146 -0.25 -13.82 -3.99
C ARG A 146 -0.08 -13.17 -5.36
N ILE A 147 0.52 -11.98 -5.42
CA ILE A 147 0.84 -11.32 -6.68
C ILE A 147 1.71 -12.24 -7.56
N LEU A 148 2.69 -12.90 -6.97
CA LEU A 148 3.62 -13.75 -7.69
C LEU A 148 3.06 -15.13 -8.08
N THR A 149 2.09 -15.65 -7.33
CA THR A 149 1.58 -17.01 -7.53
C THR A 149 0.18 -17.07 -8.15
N GLU A 150 -0.68 -16.12 -7.83
CA GLU A 150 -2.09 -16.16 -8.23
C GLU A 150 -2.41 -15.20 -9.39
N ASN A 151 -1.59 -14.16 -9.56
CA ASN A 151 -1.88 -13.07 -10.48
C ASN A 151 -1.78 -13.45 -11.96
N GLU A 152 -0.92 -14.40 -12.30
CA GLU A 152 -0.79 -14.92 -13.68
C GLU A 152 -1.92 -15.89 -14.07
N LEU A 153 -2.66 -16.42 -13.09
CA LEU A 153 -3.63 -17.50 -13.28
C LEU A 153 -5.09 -17.06 -13.15
N SER A 154 -5.37 -15.84 -12.69
CA SER A 154 -6.73 -15.40 -12.41
C SER A 154 -6.97 -13.94 -12.74
N ASP A 155 -7.92 -13.70 -13.66
CA ASP A 155 -8.50 -12.35 -13.87
C ASP A 155 -9.42 -11.91 -12.72
N LYS A 156 -9.56 -12.72 -11.66
CA LYS A 156 -10.46 -12.45 -10.54
C LYS A 156 -9.69 -11.88 -9.37
N PRO A 157 -10.18 -10.78 -8.75
CA PRO A 157 -9.62 -10.27 -7.52
C PRO A 157 -9.65 -11.32 -6.39
N TRP A 158 -8.58 -11.38 -5.59
CA TRP A 158 -8.58 -12.20 -4.38
C TRP A 158 -9.33 -11.50 -3.24
N LEU A 159 -9.85 -12.31 -2.33
CA LEU A 159 -10.41 -11.86 -1.06
C LEU A 159 -9.64 -12.58 0.06
N ARG A 160 -9.22 -11.81 1.05
CA ARG A 160 -8.54 -12.33 2.23
C ARG A 160 -9.26 -11.87 3.49
N GLU A 161 -9.64 -12.86 4.30
CA GLU A 161 -10.14 -12.62 5.64
C GLU A 161 -8.96 -12.41 6.61
N PRO A 162 -9.17 -11.67 7.71
CA PRO A 162 -8.17 -11.56 8.76
C PRO A 162 -7.94 -12.94 9.41
N ASP A 163 -6.71 -13.20 9.80
CA ASP A 163 -6.40 -14.34 10.65
C ASP A 163 -7.07 -14.13 12.02
N VAL A 164 -8.05 -14.98 12.35
CA VAL A 164 -8.83 -14.92 13.61
C VAL A 164 -8.08 -15.68 14.70
#